data_4a42eeda3582f9029460ae89c04bc3e0
#
_entry.id   4a42eeda3582f9029460ae89c04bc3e0
#
_cell.length_a   1.000
_cell.length_b   1.000
_cell.length_c   1.000
_cell.angle_alpha   90.00
_cell.angle_beta   90.00
_cell.angle_gamma   90.00
#
_symmetry.space_group_name_H-M   'P 1'
#
loop_
_entity.id
_entity.type
_entity.pdbx_description
1 polymer ?
#
loop_
_entity_poly.entity_id
_entity_poly.type
_entity_poly.pdbx_seq_one_letter_code
_entity_poly.pdbx_strand_id
1 'polypeptide(L)'
;MLVGPGDDAAVWQPPPGLAVAVSQDAQVEGVDFRRGWITPHRLGRRAAAAALSDLAATGASPAYLLATVCAAAGPAAEDLLAIHLGLVEAAAEAGCPLLGGDLSRIDGPLVVDVHAAGSVEPGAALRRDAGRPGDLLAVTGVLGRAAAGLAALQAGAEAEADPAWLEAQLQPRARLAEGRRLAALGVRCAGDLSDGLLIDAGWTAAASGCGAELWLDRVPVDPGLRAVHPARWVELALAGGEDFELLAAAPAPLLAGWPEGLSPLSIVGRLVAGSGVDLLDTEGGRPLAAPRALSRHFG
;
A
#
# COMPACT_ATOMS: atom_id res chain seq x y z
N MET A 1 -7.08 8.92 24.21
CA MET A 1 -8.54 8.99 24.05
C MET A 1 -9.12 9.71 25.25
N LEU A 2 -9.90 10.76 25.02
CA LEU A 2 -10.61 11.51 26.07
C LEU A 2 -12.09 11.10 26.15
N VAL A 3 -12.72 10.89 24.98
CA VAL A 3 -14.08 10.34 24.83
C VAL A 3 -14.01 9.23 23.80
N GLY A 4 -14.48 8.04 24.17
CA GLY A 4 -14.49 6.84 23.30
C GLY A 4 -15.76 6.74 22.45
N PRO A 5 -15.94 5.61 21.75
CA PRO A 5 -17.16 5.31 21.02
C PRO A 5 -18.38 5.28 21.94
N GLY A 6 -19.56 5.67 21.42
CA GLY A 6 -20.85 5.67 22.14
C GLY A 6 -21.39 7.03 22.51
N ASP A 7 -20.64 8.09 22.27
CA ASP A 7 -21.09 9.48 22.28
C ASP A 7 -21.24 10.01 20.84
N ASP A 8 -21.78 11.21 20.64
CA ASP A 8 -21.94 11.85 19.31
C ASP A 8 -20.62 11.97 18.54
N ALA A 9 -19.50 12.11 19.25
CA ALA A 9 -18.15 12.13 18.70
C ALA A 9 -17.12 11.53 19.66
N ALA A 10 -16.17 10.77 19.12
CA ALA A 10 -14.97 10.43 19.86
C ALA A 10 -14.05 11.66 19.98
N VAL A 11 -13.43 11.85 21.16
CA VAL A 11 -12.47 12.93 21.38
C VAL A 11 -11.08 12.32 21.62
N TRP A 12 -10.17 12.64 20.71
CA TRP A 12 -8.79 12.21 20.78
C TRP A 12 -7.85 13.40 20.89
N GLN A 13 -6.83 13.28 21.72
CA GLN A 13 -5.76 14.24 21.84
C GLN A 13 -4.46 13.59 21.36
N PRO A 14 -3.78 14.14 20.34
CA PRO A 14 -2.49 13.63 19.93
C PRO A 14 -1.47 13.72 21.08
N PRO A 15 -0.47 12.82 21.12
CA PRO A 15 0.62 12.95 22.07
C PRO A 15 1.27 14.34 21.97
N PRO A 16 1.65 14.98 23.10
CA PRO A 16 2.27 16.29 23.06
C PRO A 16 3.52 16.32 22.18
N GLY A 17 3.62 17.34 21.33
CA GLY A 17 4.78 17.56 20.46
C GLY A 17 4.77 16.75 19.16
N LEU A 18 3.83 15.84 18.94
CA LEU A 18 3.70 15.11 17.68
C LEU A 18 2.77 15.82 16.68
N ALA A 19 3.05 15.68 15.40
CA ALA A 19 2.16 16.07 14.31
C ALA A 19 1.15 14.95 14.03
N VAL A 20 0.00 15.32 13.49
CA VAL A 20 -1.06 14.38 13.08
C VAL A 20 -0.89 14.06 11.60
N ALA A 21 -0.89 12.76 11.26
CA ALA A 21 -1.00 12.26 9.90
C ALA A 21 -2.40 11.69 9.71
N VAL A 22 -3.03 11.96 8.58
CA VAL A 22 -4.37 11.47 8.23
C VAL A 22 -4.38 10.99 6.80
N SER A 23 -5.14 9.93 6.55
CA SER A 23 -5.46 9.42 5.21
C SER A 23 -6.87 8.87 5.15
N GLN A 24 -7.34 8.63 3.94
CA GLN A 24 -8.64 8.03 3.65
C GLN A 24 -8.56 7.20 2.38
N ASP A 25 -9.12 6.00 2.43
CA ASP A 25 -9.16 5.08 1.30
C ASP A 25 -10.51 4.38 1.22
N ALA A 26 -11.06 4.29 0.00
CA ALA A 26 -12.34 3.68 -0.27
C ALA A 26 -12.19 2.42 -1.11
N GLN A 27 -12.84 1.33 -0.69
CA GLN A 27 -12.97 0.09 -1.46
C GLN A 27 -14.36 0.02 -2.06
N VAL A 28 -14.46 0.01 -3.39
CA VAL A 28 -15.72 0.06 -4.15
C VAL A 28 -15.93 -1.26 -4.89
N GLU A 29 -17.09 -1.89 -4.67
CA GLU A 29 -17.46 -3.12 -5.37
C GLU A 29 -17.50 -2.93 -6.89
N GLY A 30 -16.86 -3.82 -7.64
CA GLY A 30 -16.74 -3.76 -9.09
C GLY A 30 -15.54 -2.95 -9.59
N VAL A 31 -14.88 -2.17 -8.71
CA VAL A 31 -13.64 -1.43 -8.96
C VAL A 31 -12.49 -2.12 -8.24
N ASP A 32 -12.50 -2.10 -6.91
CA ASP A 32 -11.39 -2.57 -6.08
C ASP A 32 -11.56 -4.02 -5.62
N PHE A 33 -12.79 -4.52 -5.61
CA PHE A 33 -13.10 -5.90 -5.26
C PHE A 33 -14.40 -6.41 -5.92
N ARG A 34 -14.61 -7.73 -5.87
CA ARG A 34 -15.89 -8.39 -6.19
C ARG A 34 -16.28 -9.31 -5.04
N ARG A 35 -17.56 -9.29 -4.64
CA ARG A 35 -18.06 -10.14 -3.54
C ARG A 35 -17.83 -11.64 -3.75
N GLY A 36 -17.80 -12.11 -4.99
CA GLY A 36 -17.51 -13.50 -5.29
C GLY A 36 -16.05 -13.91 -5.05
N TRP A 37 -15.13 -12.95 -4.90
CA TRP A 37 -13.71 -13.20 -4.71
C TRP A 37 -13.26 -13.09 -3.24
N ILE A 38 -13.95 -12.28 -2.44
CA ILE A 38 -13.52 -11.93 -1.09
C ILE A 38 -14.65 -12.14 -0.08
N THR A 39 -14.34 -12.72 1.07
CA THR A 39 -15.32 -12.79 2.16
C THR A 39 -15.52 -11.42 2.79
N PRO A 40 -16.72 -11.13 3.37
CA PRO A 40 -16.97 -9.85 4.03
C PRO A 40 -15.95 -9.51 5.12
N HIS A 41 -15.53 -10.48 5.91
CA HIS A 41 -14.49 -10.29 6.93
C HIS A 41 -13.14 -9.86 6.32
N ARG A 42 -12.67 -10.54 5.26
CA ARG A 42 -11.45 -10.16 4.56
C ARG A 42 -11.55 -8.78 3.91
N LEU A 43 -12.74 -8.41 3.41
CA LEU A 43 -12.97 -7.07 2.86
C LEU A 43 -12.74 -5.98 3.91
N GLY A 44 -13.23 -6.17 5.14
CA GLY A 44 -12.97 -5.24 6.24
C GLY A 44 -11.46 -5.11 6.54
N ARG A 45 -10.74 -6.23 6.59
CA ARG A 45 -9.28 -6.24 6.80
C ARG A 45 -8.53 -5.54 5.66
N ARG A 46 -8.91 -5.81 4.41
CA ARG A 46 -8.32 -5.19 3.22
C ARG A 46 -8.52 -3.67 3.22
N ALA A 47 -9.74 -3.19 3.50
CA ALA A 47 -10.04 -1.77 3.56
C ALA A 47 -9.22 -1.04 4.64
N ALA A 48 -9.06 -1.65 5.81
CA ALA A 48 -8.20 -1.11 6.85
C ALA A 48 -6.73 -1.09 6.43
N ALA A 49 -6.24 -2.16 5.76
CA ALA A 49 -4.85 -2.25 5.33
C ALA A 49 -4.48 -1.19 4.29
N ALA A 50 -5.38 -0.88 3.34
CA ALA A 50 -5.18 0.17 2.33
C ALA A 50 -4.98 1.54 3.01
N ALA A 51 -5.91 1.97 3.87
CA ALA A 51 -5.78 3.25 4.58
C ALA A 51 -4.56 3.31 5.54
N LEU A 52 -4.20 2.18 6.17
CA LEU A 52 -3.02 2.08 7.02
C LEU A 52 -1.71 2.11 6.21
N SER A 53 -1.73 1.71 4.93
CA SER A 53 -0.56 1.77 4.05
C SER A 53 -0.06 3.20 3.87
N ASP A 54 -0.95 4.17 3.74
CA ASP A 54 -0.59 5.59 3.67
C ASP A 54 0.07 6.09 4.97
N LEU A 55 -0.40 5.63 6.14
CA LEU A 55 0.29 5.93 7.39
C LEU A 55 1.67 5.29 7.45
N ALA A 56 1.83 4.07 6.95
CA ALA A 56 3.13 3.43 6.83
C ALA A 56 4.05 4.23 5.90
N ALA A 57 3.55 4.70 4.75
CA ALA A 57 4.27 5.52 3.79
C ALA A 57 4.77 6.85 4.37
N THR A 58 4.06 7.39 5.39
CA THR A 58 4.48 8.60 6.11
C THR A 58 5.37 8.33 7.33
N GLY A 59 5.56 7.06 7.71
CA GLY A 59 6.28 6.66 8.92
C GLY A 59 5.51 6.95 10.21
N ALA A 60 4.20 7.22 10.12
CA ALA A 60 3.36 7.52 11.26
C ALA A 60 3.01 6.27 12.08
N SER A 61 2.79 6.47 13.39
CA SER A 61 2.21 5.47 14.27
C SER A 61 0.69 5.62 14.26
N PRO A 62 -0.09 4.58 13.92
CA PRO A 62 -1.55 4.65 13.92
C PRO A 62 -2.11 5.05 15.29
N ALA A 63 -3.16 5.87 15.30
CA ALA A 63 -3.86 6.32 16.50
C ALA A 63 -5.30 5.78 16.55
N TYR A 64 -6.01 5.83 15.44
CA TYR A 64 -7.37 5.28 15.31
C TYR A 64 -7.77 5.12 13.84
N LEU A 65 -8.81 4.33 13.62
CA LEU A 65 -9.57 4.27 12.36
C LEU A 65 -11.02 4.73 12.59
N LEU A 66 -11.64 5.28 11.54
CA LEU A 66 -13.08 5.42 11.38
C LEU A 66 -13.46 4.72 10.08
N ALA A 67 -14.67 4.14 10.00
CA ALA A 67 -15.09 3.46 8.78
C ALA A 67 -16.55 3.77 8.43
N THR A 68 -16.81 4.07 7.16
CA THR A 68 -18.16 4.19 6.61
C THR A 68 -18.43 3.01 5.70
N VAL A 69 -19.55 2.34 5.91
CA VAL A 69 -20.04 1.29 5.03
C VAL A 69 -21.32 1.75 4.34
N CYS A 70 -21.28 1.87 3.01
CA CYS A 70 -22.44 2.19 2.19
C CYS A 70 -22.88 0.95 1.42
N ALA A 71 -24.11 0.48 1.63
CA ALA A 71 -24.62 -0.75 1.02
C ALA A 71 -26.02 -0.56 0.44
N ALA A 72 -26.30 -1.25 -0.69
CA ALA A 72 -27.66 -1.37 -1.21
C ALA A 72 -28.52 -2.21 -0.25
N ALA A 73 -29.84 -2.20 -0.43
CA ALA A 73 -30.68 -3.15 0.26
C ALA A 73 -30.35 -4.58 -0.22
N GLY A 74 -29.90 -5.45 0.70
CA GLY A 74 -29.67 -6.85 0.36
C GLY A 74 -28.51 -7.59 1.02
N PRO A 75 -27.37 -6.95 1.45
CA PRO A 75 -26.43 -7.66 2.28
C PRO A 75 -27.10 -8.15 3.55
N ALA A 76 -26.80 -9.39 3.93
CA ALA A 76 -27.25 -9.90 5.23
C ALA A 76 -26.59 -9.08 6.36
N ALA A 77 -27.27 -8.94 7.49
CA ALA A 77 -26.71 -8.26 8.66
C ALA A 77 -25.40 -8.92 9.10
N GLU A 78 -25.30 -10.24 8.90
CA GLU A 78 -24.09 -11.04 9.17
C GLU A 78 -22.89 -10.60 8.31
N ASP A 79 -23.11 -10.24 7.03
CA ASP A 79 -22.05 -9.75 6.14
C ASP A 79 -21.52 -8.39 6.62
N LEU A 80 -22.43 -7.47 7.00
CA LEU A 80 -22.04 -6.16 7.53
C LEU A 80 -21.27 -6.30 8.86
N LEU A 81 -21.73 -7.21 9.72
CA LEU A 81 -21.02 -7.53 10.97
C LEU A 81 -19.64 -8.13 10.68
N ALA A 82 -19.53 -9.02 9.71
CA ALA A 82 -18.25 -9.62 9.33
C ALA A 82 -17.26 -8.58 8.78
N ILE A 83 -17.71 -7.61 7.96
CA ILE A 83 -16.88 -6.48 7.53
C ILE A 83 -16.37 -5.70 8.74
N HIS A 84 -17.28 -5.36 9.68
CA HIS A 84 -16.93 -4.62 10.89
C HIS A 84 -15.89 -5.37 11.74
N LEU A 85 -16.06 -6.68 11.95
CA LEU A 85 -15.10 -7.51 12.67
C LEU A 85 -13.72 -7.51 12.00
N GLY A 86 -13.68 -7.62 10.66
CA GLY A 86 -12.42 -7.52 9.91
C GLY A 86 -11.71 -6.17 10.09
N LEU A 87 -12.45 -5.06 10.11
CA LEU A 87 -11.93 -3.73 10.41
C LEU A 87 -11.36 -3.63 11.82
N VAL A 88 -12.10 -4.12 12.83
CA VAL A 88 -11.68 -4.11 14.24
C VAL A 88 -10.40 -4.92 14.46
N GLU A 89 -10.32 -6.12 13.88
CA GLU A 89 -9.13 -6.97 13.99
C GLU A 89 -7.91 -6.33 13.33
N ALA A 90 -8.05 -5.78 12.11
CA ALA A 90 -6.95 -5.10 11.43
C ALA A 90 -6.48 -3.86 12.20
N ALA A 91 -7.40 -3.07 12.76
CA ALA A 91 -7.05 -1.94 13.62
C ALA A 91 -6.29 -2.38 14.87
N ALA A 92 -6.74 -3.45 15.54
CA ALA A 92 -6.09 -3.99 16.71
C ALA A 92 -4.67 -4.50 16.41
N GLU A 93 -4.47 -5.22 15.31
CA GLU A 93 -3.15 -5.64 14.84
C GLU A 93 -2.22 -4.45 14.53
N ALA A 94 -2.76 -3.35 14.03
CA ALA A 94 -2.03 -2.10 13.81
C ALA A 94 -1.75 -1.33 15.12
N GLY A 95 -2.29 -1.78 16.25
CA GLY A 95 -2.12 -1.15 17.55
C GLY A 95 -3.01 0.07 17.79
N CYS A 96 -4.12 0.19 17.07
CA CYS A 96 -5.08 1.29 17.22
C CYS A 96 -6.53 0.78 17.28
N PRO A 97 -7.48 1.53 17.86
CA PRO A 97 -8.89 1.18 17.85
C PRO A 97 -9.58 1.59 16.54
N LEU A 98 -10.66 0.89 16.18
CA LEU A 98 -11.73 1.45 15.35
C LEU A 98 -12.64 2.27 16.28
N LEU A 99 -12.69 3.60 16.10
CA LEU A 99 -13.39 4.51 17.02
C LEU A 99 -14.87 4.70 16.69
N GLY A 100 -15.26 4.42 15.47
CA GLY A 100 -16.63 4.63 15.02
C GLY A 100 -16.71 4.65 13.50
N GLY A 101 -17.81 5.20 13.01
CA GLY A 101 -18.08 5.30 11.58
C GLY A 101 -19.56 5.46 11.32
N ASP A 102 -19.97 5.12 10.10
CA ASP A 102 -21.35 5.23 9.68
C ASP A 102 -21.77 3.99 8.87
N LEU A 103 -23.07 3.70 8.87
CA LEU A 103 -23.68 2.68 8.04
C LEU A 103 -24.85 3.31 7.28
N SER A 104 -24.67 3.49 5.98
CA SER A 104 -25.64 4.18 5.14
C SER A 104 -26.18 3.29 4.03
N ARG A 105 -27.49 3.45 3.73
CA ARG A 105 -28.10 2.80 2.58
C ARG A 105 -27.90 3.65 1.33
N ILE A 106 -27.46 2.98 0.24
CA ILE A 106 -27.34 3.58 -1.09
C ILE A 106 -28.01 2.69 -2.14
N ASP A 107 -28.32 3.27 -3.31
CA ASP A 107 -28.70 2.49 -4.50
C ASP A 107 -27.45 2.39 -5.40
N GLY A 108 -26.59 1.40 -5.11
CA GLY A 108 -25.30 1.28 -5.78
C GLY A 108 -24.44 0.13 -5.24
N PRO A 109 -23.15 0.13 -5.59
CA PRO A 109 -22.19 -0.89 -5.13
C PRO A 109 -22.00 -0.81 -3.61
N LEU A 110 -21.52 -1.91 -3.02
CA LEU A 110 -20.98 -1.88 -1.67
C LEU A 110 -19.71 -1.02 -1.65
N VAL A 111 -19.65 -0.08 -0.70
CA VAL A 111 -18.47 0.76 -0.47
C VAL A 111 -18.06 0.62 0.99
N VAL A 112 -16.76 0.42 1.21
CA VAL A 112 -16.14 0.47 2.55
C VAL A 112 -15.07 1.54 2.51
N ASP A 113 -15.34 2.66 3.16
CA ASP A 113 -14.43 3.80 3.23
C ASP A 113 -13.80 3.87 4.62
N VAL A 114 -12.46 3.98 4.69
CA VAL A 114 -11.71 3.97 5.94
C VAL A 114 -10.86 5.22 6.05
N HIS A 115 -11.11 5.99 7.10
CA HIS A 115 -10.25 7.08 7.54
C HIS A 115 -9.24 6.55 8.56
N ALA A 116 -7.95 6.80 8.32
CA ALA A 116 -6.86 6.46 9.24
C ALA A 116 -6.21 7.73 9.78
N ALA A 117 -6.01 7.77 11.08
CA ALA A 117 -5.24 8.84 11.73
C ALA A 117 -4.09 8.26 12.54
N GLY A 118 -2.98 8.98 12.54
CA GLY A 118 -1.76 8.60 13.24
C GLY A 118 -0.97 9.82 13.73
N SER A 119 0.17 9.55 14.30
CA SER A 119 1.08 10.60 14.77
C SER A 119 2.51 10.34 14.33
N VAL A 120 3.25 11.41 14.08
CA VAL A 120 4.64 11.40 13.63
C VAL A 120 5.41 12.56 14.26
N GLU A 121 6.71 12.38 14.48
CA GLU A 121 7.58 13.48 14.93
C GLU A 121 7.59 14.63 13.91
N PRO A 122 7.46 15.89 14.35
CA PRO A 122 7.53 17.04 13.46
C PRO A 122 8.84 17.04 12.66
N GLY A 123 8.73 17.14 11.33
CA GLY A 123 9.87 17.11 10.41
C GLY A 123 10.45 15.71 10.14
N ALA A 124 9.90 14.65 10.76
CA ALA A 124 10.32 13.25 10.50
C ALA A 124 9.38 12.50 9.55
N ALA A 125 8.23 13.08 9.19
CA ALA A 125 7.34 12.48 8.22
C ALA A 125 8.07 12.18 6.90
N LEU A 126 7.90 10.96 6.41
CA LEU A 126 8.36 10.57 5.08
C LEU A 126 7.47 11.26 4.04
N ARG A 127 8.07 11.74 2.94
CA ARG A 127 7.36 12.53 1.94
C ARG A 127 7.82 12.13 0.54
N ARG A 128 6.92 12.10 -0.43
CA ARG A 128 7.27 11.81 -1.83
C ARG A 128 8.15 12.89 -2.48
N ASP A 129 8.14 14.12 -1.96
CA ASP A 129 8.86 15.29 -2.52
C ASP A 129 10.23 15.55 -1.87
N ALA A 130 10.73 14.65 -1.05
CA ALA A 130 11.97 14.83 -0.30
C ALA A 130 13.20 14.15 -0.93
N GLY A 131 13.04 13.49 -2.08
CA GLY A 131 14.11 12.81 -2.81
C GLY A 131 15.07 13.78 -3.50
N ARG A 132 16.28 13.31 -3.78
CA ARG A 132 17.33 14.07 -4.46
C ARG A 132 18.00 13.20 -5.53
N PRO A 133 18.51 13.81 -6.63
CA PRO A 133 19.35 13.07 -7.57
C PRO A 133 20.51 12.39 -6.86
N GLY A 134 20.72 11.10 -7.14
CA GLY A 134 21.71 10.24 -6.50
C GLY A 134 21.19 9.39 -5.33
N ASP A 135 19.99 9.67 -4.80
CA ASP A 135 19.35 8.80 -3.82
C ASP A 135 18.99 7.46 -4.46
N LEU A 136 19.29 6.36 -3.76
CA LEU A 136 18.92 5.02 -4.18
C LEU A 136 17.41 4.80 -3.93
N LEU A 137 16.75 4.20 -4.89
CA LEU A 137 15.39 3.71 -4.77
C LEU A 137 15.41 2.29 -4.19
N ALA A 138 14.69 2.07 -3.12
CA ALA A 138 14.60 0.77 -2.45
C ALA A 138 13.13 0.42 -2.18
N VAL A 139 12.78 -0.85 -2.35
CA VAL A 139 11.44 -1.37 -2.07
C VAL A 139 11.47 -2.42 -0.97
N THR A 140 10.44 -2.46 -0.14
CA THR A 140 10.23 -3.52 0.84
C THR A 140 9.59 -4.75 0.18
N GLY A 141 9.78 -5.92 0.75
CA GLY A 141 9.07 -7.15 0.39
C GLY A 141 9.34 -7.67 -1.02
N VAL A 142 8.29 -8.17 -1.65
CA VAL A 142 8.30 -8.82 -2.97
C VAL A 142 7.13 -8.31 -3.78
N LEU A 143 7.38 -7.95 -5.04
CA LEU A 143 6.39 -7.31 -5.91
C LEU A 143 5.71 -8.29 -6.86
N GLY A 144 4.49 -7.92 -7.28
CA GLY A 144 3.70 -8.59 -8.29
C GLY A 144 2.80 -9.72 -7.76
N ARG A 145 2.83 -10.02 -6.46
CA ARG A 145 1.96 -11.05 -5.87
C ARG A 145 0.49 -10.66 -5.94
N ALA A 146 0.17 -9.41 -5.60
CA ALA A 146 -1.21 -8.92 -5.65
C ALA A 146 -1.77 -8.98 -7.08
N ALA A 147 -1.01 -8.50 -8.06
CA ALA A 147 -1.41 -8.54 -9.47
C ALA A 147 -1.56 -9.98 -10.00
N ALA A 148 -0.72 -10.91 -9.56
CA ALA A 148 -0.85 -12.33 -9.91
C ALA A 148 -2.11 -12.96 -9.30
N GLY A 149 -2.41 -12.64 -8.04
CA GLY A 149 -3.65 -13.05 -7.37
C GLY A 149 -4.89 -12.51 -8.08
N LEU A 150 -4.88 -11.22 -8.44
CA LEU A 150 -5.95 -10.62 -9.23
C LEU A 150 -6.12 -11.29 -10.60
N ALA A 151 -5.04 -11.60 -11.30
CA ALA A 151 -5.09 -12.30 -12.59
C ALA A 151 -5.71 -13.71 -12.45
N ALA A 152 -5.38 -14.44 -11.37
CA ALA A 152 -5.98 -15.75 -11.09
C ALA A 152 -7.49 -15.63 -10.80
N LEU A 153 -7.91 -14.67 -9.96
CA LEU A 153 -9.31 -14.40 -9.67
C LEU A 153 -10.11 -14.02 -10.92
N GLN A 154 -9.54 -13.21 -11.80
CA GLN A 154 -10.16 -12.81 -13.06
C GLN A 154 -10.30 -13.97 -14.05
N ALA A 155 -9.38 -14.92 -14.00
CA ALA A 155 -9.39 -16.11 -14.84
C ALA A 155 -10.27 -17.25 -14.29
N GLY A 156 -10.75 -17.16 -13.04
CA GLY A 156 -11.45 -18.25 -12.34
C GLY A 156 -10.52 -19.43 -12.05
N ALA A 157 -9.24 -19.15 -11.79
CA ALA A 157 -8.17 -20.12 -11.61
C ALA A 157 -7.59 -20.07 -10.18
N GLU A 158 -8.42 -19.78 -9.20
CA GLU A 158 -8.00 -19.62 -7.79
C GLU A 158 -7.44 -20.94 -7.22
N ALA A 159 -7.98 -22.06 -7.65
CA ALA A 159 -7.58 -23.38 -7.15
C ALA A 159 -6.14 -23.77 -7.58
N GLU A 160 -5.67 -23.25 -8.71
CA GLU A 160 -4.35 -23.49 -9.28
C GLU A 160 -3.34 -22.39 -8.92
N ALA A 161 -3.79 -21.28 -8.36
CA ALA A 161 -2.94 -20.15 -8.00
C ALA A 161 -2.13 -20.43 -6.73
N ASP A 162 -0.94 -19.83 -6.64
CA ASP A 162 -0.19 -19.82 -5.39
C ASP A 162 -1.03 -19.12 -4.31
N PRO A 163 -1.27 -19.75 -3.14
CA PRO A 163 -2.02 -19.15 -2.06
C PRO A 163 -1.45 -17.79 -1.59
N ALA A 164 -0.13 -17.59 -1.69
CA ALA A 164 0.51 -16.33 -1.34
C ALA A 164 0.12 -15.18 -2.27
N TRP A 165 -0.22 -15.47 -3.53
CA TRP A 165 -0.71 -14.44 -4.46
C TRP A 165 -2.15 -14.03 -4.13
N LEU A 166 -3.01 -15.02 -3.85
CA LEU A 166 -4.39 -14.74 -3.42
C LEU A 166 -4.41 -13.99 -2.08
N GLU A 167 -3.54 -14.38 -1.14
CA GLU A 167 -3.43 -13.70 0.15
C GLU A 167 -2.97 -12.23 -0.03
N ALA A 168 -1.96 -11.97 -0.88
CA ALA A 168 -1.50 -10.62 -1.17
C ALA A 168 -2.60 -9.73 -1.74
N GLN A 169 -3.43 -10.27 -2.65
CA GLN A 169 -4.55 -9.53 -3.25
C GLN A 169 -5.74 -9.35 -2.29
N LEU A 170 -6.11 -10.41 -1.57
CA LEU A 170 -7.35 -10.41 -0.78
C LEU A 170 -7.16 -9.93 0.67
N GLN A 171 -5.93 -9.96 1.18
CA GLN A 171 -5.61 -9.57 2.55
C GLN A 171 -4.22 -8.93 2.65
N PRO A 172 -3.99 -7.79 1.98
CA PRO A 172 -2.71 -7.08 2.02
C PRO A 172 -2.36 -6.65 3.45
N ARG A 173 -1.09 -6.30 3.66
CA ARG A 173 -0.58 -5.86 4.96
C ARG A 173 0.14 -4.53 4.83
N ALA A 174 -0.31 -3.52 5.58
CA ALA A 174 0.39 -2.24 5.67
C ALA A 174 1.76 -2.40 6.35
N ARG A 175 2.80 -1.81 5.77
CA ARG A 175 4.19 -1.88 6.22
C ARG A 175 4.52 -0.86 7.32
N LEU A 176 3.69 -0.84 8.39
CA LEU A 176 3.80 0.15 9.47
C LEU A 176 5.13 0.12 10.22
N ALA A 177 5.67 -1.07 10.50
CA ALA A 177 6.95 -1.22 11.18
C ALA A 177 8.11 -0.74 10.30
N GLU A 178 8.05 -1.08 9.00
CA GLU A 178 9.00 -0.68 7.98
C GLU A 178 9.01 0.84 7.79
N GLY A 179 7.84 1.47 7.69
CA GLY A 179 7.72 2.92 7.55
C GLY A 179 8.32 3.68 8.73
N ARG A 180 7.98 3.28 9.96
CA ARG A 180 8.60 3.83 11.18
C ARG A 180 10.11 3.62 11.20
N ARG A 181 10.58 2.46 10.73
CA ARG A 181 12.02 2.18 10.68
C ARG A 181 12.74 3.07 9.68
N LEU A 182 12.17 3.29 8.49
CA LEU A 182 12.72 4.23 7.50
C LEU A 182 12.86 5.64 8.12
N ALA A 183 11.81 6.13 8.79
CA ALA A 183 11.86 7.43 9.47
C ALA A 183 12.94 7.48 10.55
N ALA A 184 13.08 6.44 11.37
CA ALA A 184 14.10 6.33 12.42
C ALA A 184 15.53 6.25 11.87
N LEU A 185 15.73 5.69 10.68
CA LEU A 185 17.03 5.70 9.98
C LEU A 185 17.40 7.07 9.39
N GLY A 186 16.50 8.04 9.43
CA GLY A 186 16.72 9.37 8.86
C GLY A 186 16.33 9.48 7.38
N VAL A 187 15.72 8.44 6.79
CA VAL A 187 15.09 8.54 5.48
C VAL A 187 14.01 9.64 5.53
N ARG A 188 13.85 10.38 4.45
CA ARG A 188 12.86 11.47 4.36
C ARG A 188 11.92 11.31 3.17
N CYS A 189 12.30 10.49 2.18
CA CYS A 189 11.50 10.27 0.99
C CYS A 189 10.99 8.84 0.95
N ALA A 190 9.66 8.68 0.99
CA ALA A 190 9.01 7.42 0.74
C ALA A 190 7.55 7.62 0.30
N GLY A 191 6.97 6.55 -0.23
CA GLY A 191 5.57 6.35 -0.56
C GLY A 191 5.25 4.86 -0.47
N ASP A 192 3.99 4.48 -0.53
CA ASP A 192 3.59 3.10 -0.72
C ASP A 192 3.47 2.74 -2.21
N LEU A 193 3.38 1.46 -2.50
CA LEU A 193 3.20 0.90 -3.83
C LEU A 193 1.75 0.45 -3.99
N SER A 194 0.88 1.36 -4.40
CA SER A 194 -0.55 1.14 -4.64
C SER A 194 -0.90 1.04 -6.12
N ASP A 195 -0.22 1.81 -6.99
CA ASP A 195 -0.42 1.83 -8.45
C ASP A 195 0.60 0.99 -9.22
N GLY A 196 1.63 0.51 -8.54
CA GLY A 196 2.74 -0.27 -9.08
C GLY A 196 4.03 0.52 -9.22
N LEU A 197 5.16 -0.19 -9.17
CA LEU A 197 6.49 0.41 -9.04
C LEU A 197 6.80 1.49 -10.08
N LEU A 198 6.39 1.31 -11.34
CA LEU A 198 6.63 2.32 -12.40
C LEU A 198 5.90 3.63 -12.14
N ILE A 199 4.64 3.55 -11.73
CA ILE A 199 3.79 4.73 -11.47
C ILE A 199 4.26 5.42 -10.20
N ASP A 200 4.42 4.68 -9.11
CA ASP A 200 4.76 5.23 -7.80
C ASP A 200 6.18 5.79 -7.74
N ALA A 201 7.14 5.17 -8.46
CA ALA A 201 8.47 5.75 -8.69
C ALA A 201 8.38 7.04 -9.52
N GLY A 202 7.51 7.07 -10.52
CA GLY A 202 7.23 8.26 -11.31
C GLY A 202 6.64 9.41 -10.48
N TRP A 203 5.68 9.13 -9.60
CA TRP A 203 5.12 10.12 -8.68
C TRP A 203 6.18 10.64 -7.71
N THR A 204 6.99 9.75 -7.13
CA THR A 204 8.08 10.12 -6.21
C THR A 204 9.13 10.97 -6.89
N ALA A 205 9.56 10.58 -8.09
CA ALA A 205 10.53 11.34 -8.88
C ALA A 205 9.97 12.72 -9.27
N ALA A 206 8.76 12.78 -9.80
CA ALA A 206 8.13 14.04 -10.22
C ALA A 206 7.92 15.00 -9.02
N ALA A 207 7.42 14.50 -7.89
CA ALA A 207 7.25 15.31 -6.68
C ALA A 207 8.59 15.85 -6.17
N SER A 208 9.68 15.10 -6.32
CA SER A 208 11.04 15.48 -5.94
C SER A 208 11.76 16.33 -6.99
N GLY A 209 11.13 16.65 -8.12
CA GLY A 209 11.79 17.37 -9.24
C GLY A 209 12.91 16.59 -9.90
N CYS A 210 12.81 15.27 -9.91
CA CYS A 210 13.80 14.31 -10.41
C CYS A 210 13.24 13.46 -11.53
N GLY A 211 14.13 12.71 -12.22
CA GLY A 211 13.82 11.47 -12.92
C GLY A 211 14.15 10.25 -12.05
N ALA A 212 13.80 9.07 -12.53
CA ALA A 212 14.16 7.81 -11.91
C ALA A 212 14.72 6.81 -12.92
N GLU A 213 15.72 6.03 -12.51
CA GLU A 213 16.18 4.83 -13.21
C GLU A 213 15.80 3.61 -12.36
N LEU A 214 15.11 2.64 -12.95
CA LEU A 214 14.78 1.36 -12.33
C LEU A 214 15.57 0.23 -12.99
N TRP A 215 16.11 -0.70 -12.21
CA TRP A 215 16.96 -1.81 -12.66
C TRP A 215 16.17 -3.12 -12.54
N LEU A 216 15.73 -3.67 -13.67
CA LEU A 216 14.84 -4.83 -13.72
C LEU A 216 15.42 -6.08 -13.05
N ASP A 217 16.73 -6.29 -13.17
CA ASP A 217 17.45 -7.43 -12.56
C ASP A 217 17.46 -7.39 -11.04
N ARG A 218 17.23 -6.22 -10.42
CA ARG A 218 17.21 -6.01 -8.97
C ARG A 218 15.82 -5.93 -8.35
N VAL A 219 14.76 -5.89 -9.17
CA VAL A 219 13.39 -5.86 -8.64
C VAL A 219 13.09 -7.19 -7.96
N PRO A 220 12.68 -7.18 -6.67
CA PRO A 220 12.37 -8.39 -5.92
C PRO A 220 11.02 -8.94 -6.38
N VAL A 221 11.06 -9.88 -7.32
CA VAL A 221 9.88 -10.52 -7.90
C VAL A 221 9.72 -11.92 -7.33
N ASP A 222 8.47 -12.32 -7.06
CA ASP A 222 8.16 -13.68 -6.64
C ASP A 222 8.69 -14.71 -7.66
N PRO A 223 9.50 -15.69 -7.24
CA PRO A 223 10.05 -16.68 -8.17
C PRO A 223 9.00 -17.46 -8.95
N GLY A 224 7.85 -17.77 -8.32
CA GLY A 224 6.73 -18.45 -8.97
C GLY A 224 6.11 -17.63 -10.09
N LEU A 225 6.12 -16.29 -9.95
CA LEU A 225 5.56 -15.40 -10.95
C LEU A 225 6.28 -15.51 -12.31
N ARG A 226 7.60 -15.62 -12.31
CA ARG A 226 8.37 -15.82 -13.55
C ARG A 226 8.12 -17.18 -14.18
N ALA A 227 7.92 -18.21 -13.37
CA ALA A 227 7.67 -19.57 -13.85
C ALA A 227 6.26 -19.71 -14.46
N VAL A 228 5.23 -19.16 -13.81
CA VAL A 228 3.82 -19.28 -14.23
C VAL A 228 3.46 -18.27 -15.32
N HIS A 229 4.01 -17.07 -15.27
CA HIS A 229 3.72 -15.98 -16.21
C HIS A 229 4.97 -15.49 -16.97
N PRO A 230 5.70 -16.37 -17.71
CA PRO A 230 6.99 -15.99 -18.32
C PRO A 230 6.91 -14.80 -19.28
N ALA A 231 5.76 -14.58 -19.94
CA ALA A 231 5.54 -13.45 -20.84
C ALA A 231 5.04 -12.18 -20.15
N ARG A 232 4.52 -12.27 -18.92
CA ARG A 232 3.82 -11.18 -18.24
C ARG A 232 4.40 -10.78 -16.88
N TRP A 233 5.39 -11.51 -16.36
CA TRP A 233 5.91 -11.26 -15.01
C TRP A 233 6.43 -9.83 -14.82
N VAL A 234 7.03 -9.21 -15.86
CA VAL A 234 7.48 -7.80 -15.80
C VAL A 234 6.29 -6.86 -15.64
N GLU A 235 5.23 -7.08 -16.42
CA GLU A 235 3.99 -6.31 -16.34
C GLU A 235 3.36 -6.43 -14.95
N LEU A 236 3.21 -7.66 -14.44
CA LEU A 236 2.61 -7.92 -13.13
C LEU A 236 3.43 -7.34 -11.97
N ALA A 237 4.78 -7.40 -12.05
CA ALA A 237 5.65 -6.94 -10.99
C ALA A 237 5.88 -5.41 -10.99
N LEU A 238 5.87 -4.76 -12.15
CA LEU A 238 6.20 -3.34 -12.26
C LEU A 238 4.99 -2.42 -12.46
N ALA A 239 3.92 -2.95 -13.06
CA ALA A 239 2.74 -2.19 -13.42
C ALA A 239 1.45 -2.74 -12.80
N GLY A 240 1.54 -3.83 -12.02
CA GLY A 240 0.48 -4.30 -11.14
C GLY A 240 0.46 -3.49 -9.85
N GLY A 241 -0.71 -3.05 -9.44
CA GLY A 241 -0.88 -2.32 -8.18
C GLY A 241 -1.15 -3.22 -6.99
N GLU A 242 -1.42 -2.58 -5.85
CA GLU A 242 -1.94 -3.17 -4.61
C GLU A 242 -0.98 -4.11 -3.87
N ASP A 243 0.33 -4.03 -4.15
CA ASP A 243 1.33 -4.75 -3.35
C ASP A 243 1.45 -4.17 -1.93
N PHE A 244 1.08 -2.89 -1.71
CA PHE A 244 1.14 -2.16 -0.45
C PHE A 244 2.50 -2.30 0.27
N GLU A 245 3.56 -2.46 -0.51
CA GLU A 245 4.94 -2.34 -0.08
C GLU A 245 5.35 -0.86 -0.04
N LEU A 246 6.53 -0.55 0.51
CA LEU A 246 7.05 0.81 0.54
C LEU A 246 8.15 1.00 -0.50
N LEU A 247 8.12 2.14 -1.18
CA LEU A 247 9.20 2.67 -1.98
C LEU A 247 9.87 3.80 -1.21
N ALA A 248 11.16 3.67 -0.93
CA ALA A 248 11.98 4.70 -0.28
C ALA A 248 13.04 5.24 -1.23
N ALA A 249 13.36 6.54 -1.11
CA ALA A 249 14.52 7.14 -1.76
C ALA A 249 15.45 7.73 -0.70
N ALA A 250 16.71 7.29 -0.68
CA ALA A 250 17.68 7.76 0.32
C ALA A 250 19.13 7.49 -0.11
N PRO A 251 20.12 8.22 0.48
CA PRO A 251 21.52 7.87 0.36
C PRO A 251 21.81 6.47 0.87
N ALA A 252 22.71 5.75 0.19
CA ALA A 252 23.09 4.37 0.50
C ALA A 252 23.40 4.10 1.99
N PRO A 253 24.13 4.97 2.73
CA PRO A 253 24.44 4.70 4.14
C PRO A 253 23.21 4.59 5.05
N LEU A 254 22.11 5.30 4.74
CA LEU A 254 20.87 5.20 5.53
C LEU A 254 20.18 3.85 5.30
N LEU A 255 20.16 3.36 4.06
CA LEU A 255 19.54 2.07 3.70
C LEU A 255 20.35 0.88 4.24
N ALA A 256 21.68 1.02 4.35
CA ALA A 256 22.55 -0.01 4.91
C ALA A 256 22.24 -0.32 6.41
N GLY A 257 21.55 0.57 7.12
CA GLY A 257 21.07 0.37 8.49
C GLY A 257 19.79 -0.44 8.61
N TRP A 258 19.29 -1.04 7.52
CA TRP A 258 18.06 -1.82 7.55
C TRP A 258 18.22 -3.09 8.39
N PRO A 259 17.34 -3.35 9.40
CA PRO A 259 17.54 -4.47 10.32
C PRO A 259 17.02 -5.78 9.74
N GLU A 260 17.55 -6.87 10.26
CA GLU A 260 16.92 -8.19 10.13
C GLU A 260 15.59 -8.23 10.88
N GLY A 261 14.67 -9.08 10.41
CA GLY A 261 13.36 -9.29 11.06
C GLY A 261 12.21 -8.41 10.57
N LEU A 262 12.48 -7.42 9.72
CA LEU A 262 11.48 -6.73 8.90
C LEU A 262 11.43 -7.33 7.49
N SER A 263 10.43 -6.91 6.69
CA SER A 263 10.39 -7.26 5.27
C SER A 263 11.72 -6.92 4.60
N PRO A 264 12.26 -7.76 3.70
CA PRO A 264 13.49 -7.45 2.99
C PRO A 264 13.42 -6.08 2.31
N LEU A 265 14.53 -5.34 2.31
CA LEU A 265 14.66 -4.08 1.58
C LEU A 265 15.61 -4.30 0.40
N SER A 266 15.11 -4.11 -0.82
CA SER A 266 15.88 -4.32 -2.06
C SER A 266 16.11 -3.01 -2.78
N ILE A 267 17.36 -2.69 -3.12
CA ILE A 267 17.69 -1.53 -3.97
C ILE A 267 17.32 -1.89 -5.41
N VAL A 268 16.43 -1.09 -6.02
CA VAL A 268 15.85 -1.35 -7.33
C VAL A 268 16.16 -0.27 -8.37
N GLY A 269 16.84 0.81 -7.97
CA GLY A 269 17.12 1.94 -8.85
C GLY A 269 17.70 3.13 -8.13
N ARG A 270 17.62 4.30 -8.76
CA ARG A 270 18.03 5.58 -8.19
C ARG A 270 17.23 6.75 -8.75
N LEU A 271 17.18 7.85 -8.02
CA LEU A 271 16.75 9.14 -8.54
C LEU A 271 17.89 9.78 -9.34
N VAL A 272 17.54 10.40 -10.47
CA VAL A 272 18.50 11.08 -11.38
C VAL A 272 18.06 12.51 -11.66
N ALA A 273 18.97 13.34 -12.15
CA ALA A 273 18.61 14.64 -12.67
C ALA A 273 17.74 14.48 -13.94
N GLY A 274 16.71 15.30 -14.09
CA GLY A 274 15.80 15.24 -15.23
C GLY A 274 14.37 14.91 -14.81
N SER A 275 13.67 14.16 -15.63
CA SER A 275 12.26 13.79 -15.41
C SER A 275 11.94 12.45 -16.06
N GLY A 276 10.83 11.84 -15.67
CA GLY A 276 10.37 10.54 -16.17
C GLY A 276 10.99 9.34 -15.46
N VAL A 277 10.65 8.16 -15.90
CA VAL A 277 11.15 6.87 -15.37
C VAL A 277 11.75 6.07 -16.53
N ASP A 278 13.02 5.77 -16.41
CA ASP A 278 13.73 4.87 -17.33
C ASP A 278 13.83 3.48 -16.70
N LEU A 279 13.32 2.47 -17.41
CA LEU A 279 13.52 1.07 -17.05
C LEU A 279 14.75 0.54 -17.77
N LEU A 280 15.74 0.06 -17.03
CA LEU A 280 16.97 -0.53 -17.56
C LEU A 280 17.01 -2.04 -17.25
N ASP A 281 17.68 -2.83 -18.09
CA ASP A 281 17.90 -4.27 -17.82
C ASP A 281 18.72 -4.48 -16.55
N THR A 282 19.76 -3.65 -16.33
CA THR A 282 20.58 -3.59 -15.13
C THR A 282 21.10 -2.16 -14.91
N GLU A 283 21.80 -1.91 -13.80
CA GLU A 283 22.43 -0.61 -13.53
C GLU A 283 23.41 -0.22 -14.65
N GLY A 284 23.18 0.95 -15.27
CA GLY A 284 23.96 1.42 -16.42
C GLY A 284 23.79 0.59 -17.69
N GLY A 285 22.82 -0.30 -17.72
CA GLY A 285 22.51 -1.19 -18.83
C GLY A 285 21.65 -0.56 -19.92
N ARG A 286 20.96 -1.41 -20.69
CA ARG A 286 20.14 -0.97 -21.82
C ARG A 286 18.76 -0.54 -21.39
N PRO A 287 18.19 0.52 -21.99
CA PRO A 287 16.80 0.86 -21.83
C PRO A 287 15.88 -0.28 -22.30
N LEU A 288 14.84 -0.54 -21.52
CA LEU A 288 13.77 -1.47 -21.84
C LEU A 288 12.47 -0.70 -22.08
N ALA A 289 11.57 -1.26 -22.90
CA ALA A 289 10.23 -0.73 -23.00
C ALA A 289 9.48 -0.96 -21.69
N ALA A 290 8.98 0.11 -21.09
CA ALA A 290 8.15 0.00 -19.89
C ALA A 290 6.82 -0.68 -20.23
N PRO A 291 6.33 -1.63 -19.41
CA PRO A 291 5.00 -2.19 -19.57
C PRO A 291 3.92 -1.10 -19.37
N ARG A 292 2.74 -1.35 -19.94
CA ARG A 292 1.60 -0.46 -19.69
C ARG A 292 1.08 -0.68 -18.29
N ALA A 293 0.63 0.41 -17.65
CA ALA A 293 -0.03 0.32 -16.36
C ALA A 293 -1.27 -0.59 -16.42
N LEU A 294 -1.40 -1.47 -15.44
CA LEU A 294 -2.55 -2.36 -15.27
C LEU A 294 -3.65 -1.71 -14.43
N SER A 295 -3.27 -0.88 -13.43
CA SER A 295 -4.21 -0.13 -12.61
C SER A 295 -4.64 1.14 -13.36
N ARG A 296 -5.95 1.32 -13.51
CA ARG A 296 -6.57 2.56 -14.00
C ARG A 296 -7.84 2.79 -13.23
N HIS A 297 -7.82 3.75 -12.30
CA HIS A 297 -9.03 4.16 -11.58
C HIS A 297 -9.99 4.99 -12.46
N PHE A 298 -9.46 5.71 -13.43
CA PHE A 298 -10.22 6.52 -14.41
C PHE A 298 -9.60 6.26 -15.80
N GLY A 299 -9.98 5.17 -16.44
CA GLY A 299 -9.47 4.69 -17.70
C GLY A 299 -10.27 5.13 -18.90
#